data_0cbcce55a34deb1bf0a11e0fed9b3d99
#
_entry.id   0cbcce55a34deb1bf0a11e0fed9b3d99
#
_cell.length_a   1.000
_cell.length_b   1.000
_cell.length_c   1.000
_cell.angle_alpha   90.00
_cell.angle_beta   90.00
_cell.angle_gamma   90.00
#
_symmetry.space_group_name_H-M   'P 1'
#
loop_
_entity.id
_entity.type
_entity.pdbx_description
1 polymer ?
#
loop_
_entity_poly.entity_id
_entity_poly.type
_entity_poly.pdbx_seq_one_letter_code
_entity_poly.pdbx_strand_id
1 'polypeptide(L)'
;MKCFGYFFVATIALSGELVHVAQASEQSDREASPIVGIQMPAEYRDWALISVAHEAGDLNDLRAILGNDVAVKAFREGRVPFPDGTVIARLAWSYVPSEQNNKAFGRTQSFVAGAPTNVQLMVKDSEKYATTGGWGFAQFKDGRPADEALHKTCFPCHQSFKAGDLVFTHYSP
;
A
#
# COMPACT_ATOMS: atom_id res chain seq x y z
N MET A 1 -7.62 -68.95 -40.31
CA MET A 1 -8.61 -68.11 -39.60
C MET A 1 -7.78 -67.04 -38.86
N LYS A 2 -7.81 -65.79 -39.35
CA LYS A 2 -7.07 -64.65 -38.80
C LYS A 2 -8.09 -63.74 -38.08
N CYS A 3 -7.96 -63.61 -36.74
CA CYS A 3 -8.75 -62.62 -35.97
C CYS A 3 -7.95 -61.32 -35.84
N PHE A 4 -8.48 -60.27 -36.43
CA PHE A 4 -7.97 -58.89 -36.23
C PHE A 4 -8.64 -58.27 -35.00
N GLY A 5 -7.85 -57.91 -34.01
CA GLY A 5 -8.29 -57.14 -32.86
C GLY A 5 -8.11 -55.65 -33.13
N TYR A 6 -9.17 -54.87 -33.07
CA TYR A 6 -9.14 -53.40 -33.13
C TYR A 6 -8.91 -52.87 -31.72
N PHE A 7 -7.81 -52.13 -31.54
CA PHE A 7 -7.58 -51.29 -30.35
C PHE A 7 -8.21 -49.91 -30.59
N PHE A 8 -9.21 -49.56 -29.79
CA PHE A 8 -9.73 -48.20 -29.69
C PHE A 8 -8.85 -47.45 -28.70
N VAL A 9 -8.12 -46.42 -29.17
CA VAL A 9 -7.46 -45.43 -28.32
C VAL A 9 -8.46 -44.30 -28.07
N ALA A 10 -8.93 -44.17 -26.84
CA ALA A 10 -9.75 -43.05 -26.41
C ALA A 10 -8.81 -41.90 -25.95
N THR A 11 -8.74 -40.84 -26.75
CA THR A 11 -8.10 -39.59 -26.36
C THR A 11 -9.05 -38.81 -25.47
N ILE A 12 -8.69 -38.69 -24.19
CA ILE A 12 -9.36 -37.79 -23.25
C ILE A 12 -8.72 -36.40 -23.42
N ALA A 13 -9.44 -35.48 -24.05
CA ALA A 13 -9.11 -34.05 -24.04
C ALA A 13 -9.51 -33.49 -22.69
N LEU A 14 -8.53 -33.18 -21.81
CA LEU A 14 -8.73 -32.33 -20.63
C LEU A 14 -8.78 -30.90 -21.11
N SER A 15 -9.96 -30.33 -21.14
CA SER A 15 -10.21 -28.90 -21.28
C SER A 15 -9.75 -28.20 -19.97
N GLY A 16 -8.63 -27.52 -20.02
CA GLY A 16 -8.18 -26.59 -18.97
C GLY A 16 -8.85 -25.22 -19.14
N GLU A 17 -10.02 -25.06 -18.62
CA GLU A 17 -10.62 -23.75 -18.36
C GLU A 17 -11.08 -23.74 -16.91
N LEU A 18 -10.49 -22.87 -16.09
CA LEU A 18 -11.06 -22.29 -14.86
C LEU A 18 -9.96 -21.84 -13.89
N VAL A 19 -9.31 -20.71 -14.12
CA VAL A 19 -8.65 -19.99 -13.03
C VAL A 19 -8.60 -18.45 -13.29
N HIS A 20 -9.64 -17.83 -13.78
CA HIS A 20 -9.62 -16.35 -13.94
C HIS A 20 -10.79 -15.59 -13.31
N VAL A 21 -11.62 -16.23 -12.48
CA VAL A 21 -12.85 -15.58 -11.96
C VAL A 21 -12.72 -15.13 -10.49
N ALA A 22 -11.71 -15.59 -9.75
CA ALA A 22 -11.63 -15.33 -8.29
C ALA A 22 -11.05 -13.95 -7.91
N GLN A 23 -10.28 -13.28 -8.78
CA GLN A 23 -9.65 -12.01 -8.42
C GLN A 23 -10.53 -10.76 -8.56
N ALA A 24 -11.56 -10.81 -9.39
CA ALA A 24 -12.46 -9.67 -9.60
C ALA A 24 -13.50 -9.48 -8.49
N SER A 25 -13.80 -10.52 -7.70
CA SER A 25 -14.82 -10.46 -6.64
C SER A 25 -14.29 -9.95 -5.29
N GLU A 26 -13.01 -10.13 -4.99
CA GLU A 26 -12.44 -9.65 -3.71
C GLU A 26 -12.27 -8.12 -3.64
N GLN A 27 -12.19 -7.46 -4.78
CA GLN A 27 -12.04 -6.00 -4.83
C GLN A 27 -13.36 -5.28 -4.54
N SER A 28 -14.51 -5.89 -4.83
CA SER A 28 -15.83 -5.26 -4.66
C SER A 28 -16.31 -5.20 -3.21
N ASP A 29 -15.78 -6.05 -2.32
CA ASP A 29 -16.22 -6.15 -0.93
C ASP A 29 -15.37 -5.30 0.04
N ARG A 30 -14.34 -4.61 -0.46
CA ARG A 30 -13.52 -3.74 0.38
C ARG A 30 -14.21 -2.42 0.61
N GLU A 31 -14.39 -2.08 1.87
CA GLU A 31 -15.01 -0.82 2.27
C GLU A 31 -14.16 0.37 1.79
N ALA A 32 -14.80 1.32 1.11
CA ALA A 32 -14.17 2.55 0.63
C ALA A 32 -14.10 3.59 1.76
N SER A 33 -13.02 4.37 1.78
CA SER A 33 -12.90 5.48 2.73
C SER A 33 -14.01 6.51 2.52
N PRO A 34 -14.57 7.09 3.59
CA PRO A 34 -15.51 8.17 3.50
C PRO A 34 -14.87 9.40 2.82
N ILE A 35 -15.69 10.30 2.27
CA ILE A 35 -15.29 11.56 1.58
C ILE A 35 -14.69 11.30 0.19
N VAL A 36 -13.62 10.49 0.08
CA VAL A 36 -12.81 10.37 -1.15
C VAL A 36 -12.99 9.07 -1.91
N GLY A 37 -13.66 8.07 -1.30
CA GLY A 37 -13.99 6.80 -1.96
C GLY A 37 -12.75 5.95 -2.33
N ILE A 38 -11.64 6.07 -1.58
CA ILE A 38 -10.44 5.27 -1.79
C ILE A 38 -10.63 3.91 -1.11
N GLN A 39 -10.43 2.84 -1.86
CA GLN A 39 -10.33 1.48 -1.35
C GLN A 39 -8.86 1.09 -1.16
N MET A 40 -8.60 0.19 -0.20
CA MET A 40 -7.24 -0.34 -0.01
C MET A 40 -6.91 -1.31 -1.16
N PRO A 41 -5.88 -1.04 -1.97
CA PRO A 41 -5.48 -1.95 -3.03
C PRO A 41 -5.06 -3.31 -2.44
N ALA A 42 -5.36 -4.42 -3.15
CA ALA A 42 -5.01 -5.75 -2.67
C ALA A 42 -3.50 -5.94 -2.58
N GLU A 43 -2.82 -5.42 -3.60
CA GLU A 43 -1.41 -5.61 -3.89
C GLU A 43 -0.48 -4.58 -3.21
N TYR A 44 -0.99 -3.66 -2.39
CA TYR A 44 -0.16 -2.57 -1.84
C TYR A 44 1.09 -3.03 -1.07
N ARG A 45 1.07 -4.25 -0.54
CA ARG A 45 2.22 -4.83 0.18
C ARG A 45 3.32 -5.34 -0.73
N ASP A 46 3.01 -5.56 -2.00
CA ASP A 46 3.97 -6.03 -3.02
C ASP A 46 4.63 -4.85 -3.74
N TRP A 47 4.22 -3.62 -3.43
CA TRP A 47 4.78 -2.42 -4.02
C TRP A 47 6.22 -2.17 -3.55
N ALA A 48 6.99 -1.49 -4.38
CA ALA A 48 8.39 -1.19 -4.06
C ALA A 48 8.52 -0.20 -2.90
N LEU A 49 9.54 -0.41 -2.08
CA LEU A 49 9.91 0.48 -0.99
C LEU A 49 10.44 1.80 -1.56
N ILE A 50 9.88 2.91 -1.08
CA ILE A 50 10.35 4.28 -1.38
C ILE A 50 11.27 4.77 -0.26
N SER A 51 10.86 4.58 0.99
CA SER A 51 11.57 5.09 2.17
C SER A 51 11.16 4.39 3.45
N VAL A 52 11.95 4.56 4.48
CA VAL A 52 11.61 4.23 5.87
C VAL A 52 11.80 5.45 6.74
N ALA A 53 11.03 5.56 7.81
CA ALA A 53 11.15 6.65 8.77
C ALA A 53 10.80 6.18 10.20
N HIS A 54 11.32 6.89 11.18
CA HIS A 54 10.85 6.87 12.56
C HIS A 54 10.28 8.24 12.88
N GLU A 55 9.03 8.28 13.29
CA GLU A 55 8.39 9.50 13.76
C GLU A 55 8.35 9.47 15.28
N ALA A 56 9.10 10.38 15.90
CA ALA A 56 9.18 10.50 17.35
C ALA A 56 7.96 11.24 17.95
N GLY A 57 7.96 11.40 19.28
CA GLY A 57 6.89 12.08 20.00
C GLY A 57 5.65 11.22 20.19
N ASP A 58 4.47 11.81 20.08
CA ASP A 58 3.20 11.14 20.38
C ASP A 58 2.89 9.97 19.44
N LEU A 59 3.41 10.00 18.22
CA LEU A 59 3.23 8.92 17.25
C LEU A 59 4.13 7.73 17.57
N ASN A 60 5.40 7.97 17.86
CA ASN A 60 6.42 6.97 18.19
C ASN A 60 6.30 5.69 17.35
N ASP A 61 6.28 5.87 16.03
CA ASP A 61 6.06 4.78 15.07
C ASP A 61 7.23 4.61 14.09
N LEU A 62 7.43 3.36 13.66
CA LEU A 62 8.25 3.03 12.49
C LEU A 62 7.36 3.00 11.26
N ARG A 63 7.86 3.52 10.15
CA ARG A 63 7.14 3.62 8.88
C ARG A 63 7.90 2.99 7.75
N ALA A 64 7.19 2.25 6.91
CA ALA A 64 7.61 1.90 5.56
C ALA A 64 6.69 2.65 4.58
N ILE A 65 7.30 3.30 3.60
CA ILE A 65 6.59 4.01 2.55
C ILE A 65 6.78 3.23 1.26
N LEU A 66 5.69 2.72 0.73
CA LEU A 66 5.64 1.95 -0.51
C LEU A 66 4.96 2.77 -1.59
N GLY A 67 5.23 2.48 -2.85
CA GLY A 67 4.56 3.10 -3.97
C GLY A 67 4.31 2.15 -5.12
N ASN A 68 3.23 2.41 -5.85
CA ASN A 68 3.02 1.74 -7.12
C ASN A 68 4.12 2.16 -8.14
N ASP A 69 4.16 1.52 -9.31
CA ASP A 69 5.20 1.78 -10.31
C ASP A 69 5.27 3.25 -10.74
N VAL A 70 4.11 3.93 -10.81
CA VAL A 70 4.03 5.37 -11.14
C VAL A 70 4.70 6.20 -10.06
N ALA A 71 4.43 5.93 -8.80
CA ALA A 71 5.05 6.61 -7.65
C ALA A 71 6.57 6.38 -7.64
N VAL A 72 7.00 5.12 -7.73
CA VAL A 72 8.43 4.75 -7.70
C VAL A 72 9.21 5.43 -8.81
N LYS A 73 8.64 5.45 -10.02
CA LYS A 73 9.25 6.14 -11.16
C LYS A 73 9.38 7.64 -10.90
N ALA A 74 8.31 8.28 -10.42
CA ALA A 74 8.32 9.72 -10.13
C ALA A 74 9.36 10.08 -9.07
N PHE A 75 9.48 9.29 -7.98
CA PHE A 75 10.49 9.50 -6.95
C PHE A 75 11.93 9.36 -7.49
N ARG A 76 12.20 8.33 -8.29
CA ARG A 76 13.53 8.11 -8.91
C ARG A 76 13.94 9.23 -9.86
N GLU A 77 12.98 9.81 -10.55
CA GLU A 77 13.19 10.93 -11.47
C GLU A 77 13.19 12.31 -10.78
N GLY A 78 12.90 12.37 -9.47
CA GLY A 78 12.73 13.63 -8.74
C GLY A 78 11.58 14.47 -9.29
N ARG A 79 10.55 13.82 -9.84
CA ARG A 79 9.45 14.49 -10.53
C ARG A 79 8.44 15.07 -9.54
N VAL A 80 8.32 16.39 -9.53
CA VAL A 80 7.32 17.16 -8.78
C VAL A 80 6.72 18.20 -9.76
N PRO A 81 5.40 18.32 -9.87
CA PRO A 81 4.37 17.56 -9.17
C PRO A 81 4.31 16.09 -9.61
N PHE A 82 3.81 15.24 -8.73
CA PHE A 82 3.58 13.83 -9.03
C PHE A 82 2.52 13.65 -10.12
N PRO A 83 2.68 12.69 -11.05
CA PRO A 83 1.69 12.44 -12.09
C PRO A 83 0.43 11.77 -11.54
N ASP A 84 -0.70 11.97 -12.22
CA ASP A 84 -1.93 11.23 -11.93
C ASP A 84 -1.69 9.72 -12.01
N GLY A 85 -2.40 8.97 -11.18
CA GLY A 85 -2.18 7.54 -10.99
C GLY A 85 -1.07 7.20 -9.99
N THR A 86 -0.34 8.18 -9.44
CA THR A 86 0.58 7.95 -8.31
C THR A 86 -0.21 7.48 -7.09
N VAL A 87 0.21 6.36 -6.51
CA VAL A 87 -0.32 5.87 -5.23
C VAL A 87 0.83 5.60 -4.28
N ILE A 88 0.74 6.20 -3.09
CA ILE A 88 1.72 6.05 -2.01
C ILE A 88 1.01 5.41 -0.83
N ALA A 89 1.60 4.33 -0.28
CA ALA A 89 1.11 3.66 0.91
C ALA A 89 2.11 3.83 2.05
N ARG A 90 1.67 4.40 3.17
CA ARG A 90 2.41 4.46 4.42
C ARG A 90 1.91 3.37 5.36
N LEU A 91 2.77 2.42 5.67
CA LEU A 91 2.53 1.40 6.68
C LEU A 91 3.20 1.84 7.98
N ALA A 92 2.51 1.72 9.11
CA ALA A 92 3.05 2.13 10.40
C ALA A 92 2.91 1.04 11.46
N TRP A 93 3.92 0.96 12.31
CA TRP A 93 4.00 0.05 13.46
C TRP A 93 4.51 0.82 14.68
N SER A 94 4.12 0.38 15.87
CA SER A 94 4.72 0.91 17.10
C SER A 94 6.24 0.69 17.10
N TYR A 95 6.97 1.69 17.57
CA TYR A 95 8.42 1.63 17.72
C TYR A 95 8.75 1.03 19.09
N VAL A 96 9.29 -0.19 19.12
CA VAL A 96 9.54 -0.91 20.36
C VAL A 96 11.00 -1.39 20.45
N PRO A 97 11.60 -1.44 21.65
CA PRO A 97 12.93 -2.00 21.82
C PRO A 97 12.93 -3.50 21.52
N SER A 98 13.97 -3.97 20.84
CA SER A 98 14.22 -5.40 20.66
C SER A 98 14.89 -5.96 21.91
N GLU A 99 14.14 -6.60 22.78
CA GLU A 99 14.67 -7.17 24.02
C GLU A 99 15.79 -8.20 23.75
N GLN A 100 15.60 -9.06 22.76
CA GLN A 100 16.58 -10.08 22.40
C GLN A 100 17.91 -9.47 21.94
N ASN A 101 17.85 -8.51 21.01
CA ASN A 101 19.06 -7.87 20.46
C ASN A 101 19.74 -7.02 21.52
N ASN A 102 18.98 -6.26 22.31
CA ASN A 102 19.51 -5.40 23.35
C ASN A 102 20.18 -6.20 24.46
N LYS A 103 19.65 -7.37 24.80
CA LYS A 103 20.30 -8.32 25.73
C LYS A 103 21.63 -8.82 25.16
N ALA A 104 21.66 -9.19 23.87
CA ALA A 104 22.89 -9.65 23.22
C ALA A 104 23.95 -8.55 23.15
N PHE A 105 23.56 -7.31 22.93
CA PHE A 105 24.47 -6.14 22.86
C PHE A 105 24.87 -5.56 24.24
N GLY A 106 24.17 -5.99 25.30
CA GLY A 106 24.39 -5.46 26.66
C GLY A 106 23.94 -3.99 26.84
N ARG A 107 23.19 -3.44 25.89
CA ARG A 107 22.67 -2.05 25.92
C ARG A 107 21.45 -1.89 25.03
N THR A 108 20.62 -0.87 25.31
CA THR A 108 19.47 -0.49 24.50
C THR A 108 19.93 0.31 23.28
N GLN A 109 20.00 -0.36 22.12
CA GLN A 109 20.39 0.25 20.84
C GLN A 109 19.60 -0.30 19.65
N SER A 110 18.85 -1.39 19.83
CA SER A 110 18.08 -2.05 18.77
C SER A 110 16.60 -1.88 19.02
N PHE A 111 15.90 -1.40 17.99
CA PHE A 111 14.46 -1.21 17.99
C PHE A 111 13.86 -1.91 16.78
N VAL A 112 12.63 -2.36 16.89
CA VAL A 112 11.91 -3.11 15.86
C VAL A 112 10.47 -2.62 15.71
N ALA A 113 9.85 -2.99 14.61
CA ALA A 113 8.42 -2.81 14.41
C ALA A 113 7.65 -3.71 15.38
N GLY A 114 6.83 -3.09 16.23
CA GLY A 114 5.88 -3.77 17.11
C GLY A 114 4.54 -4.01 16.41
N ALA A 115 3.44 -3.78 17.14
CA ALA A 115 2.10 -3.96 16.58
C ALA A 115 1.83 -2.99 15.42
N PRO A 116 1.16 -3.43 14.34
CA PRO A 116 0.71 -2.55 13.27
C PRO A 116 -0.31 -1.54 13.82
N THR A 117 -0.19 -0.29 13.39
CA THR A 117 -1.09 0.79 13.85
C THR A 117 -2.11 1.18 12.80
N ASN A 118 -1.66 1.50 11.61
CA ASN A 118 -2.52 1.89 10.48
C ASN A 118 -1.79 1.80 9.14
N VAL A 119 -2.58 1.88 8.07
CA VAL A 119 -2.11 2.12 6.69
C VAL A 119 -2.74 3.41 6.21
N GLN A 120 -1.94 4.31 5.65
CA GLN A 120 -2.42 5.52 5.00
C GLN A 120 -2.11 5.48 3.52
N LEU A 121 -3.05 5.97 2.71
CA LEU A 121 -2.92 6.06 1.27
C LEU A 121 -3.01 7.52 0.83
N MET A 122 -2.16 7.90 -0.11
CA MET A 122 -2.28 9.10 -0.93
C MET A 122 -2.44 8.67 -2.37
N VAL A 123 -3.48 9.16 -3.03
CA VAL A 123 -3.81 8.85 -4.43
C VAL A 123 -3.87 10.14 -5.23
N LYS A 124 -3.03 10.24 -6.27
CA LYS A 124 -3.02 11.42 -7.17
C LYS A 124 -4.03 11.24 -8.29
N ASP A 125 -4.97 12.16 -8.34
CA ASP A 125 -5.93 12.35 -9.42
C ASP A 125 -6.32 13.83 -9.42
N SER A 126 -5.76 14.58 -10.36
CA SER A 126 -5.87 16.05 -10.41
C SER A 126 -7.30 16.55 -10.67
N GLU A 127 -8.14 15.75 -11.31
CA GLU A 127 -9.54 16.07 -11.53
C GLU A 127 -10.40 15.73 -10.33
N LYS A 128 -10.33 14.47 -9.87
CA LYS A 128 -11.16 13.96 -8.78
C LYS A 128 -10.88 14.67 -7.45
N TYR A 129 -9.63 15.01 -7.19
CA TYR A 129 -9.21 15.61 -5.93
C TYR A 129 -8.72 17.06 -6.08
N ALA A 130 -9.29 17.80 -7.04
CA ALA A 130 -8.90 19.19 -7.34
C ALA A 130 -8.92 20.10 -6.10
N THR A 131 -9.88 19.93 -5.19
CA THR A 131 -10.03 20.73 -3.96
C THR A 131 -8.97 20.48 -2.91
N THR A 132 -8.24 19.38 -3.03
CA THR A 132 -7.18 18.95 -2.12
C THR A 132 -5.81 18.87 -2.80
N GLY A 133 -5.59 19.76 -3.80
CA GLY A 133 -4.32 19.82 -4.53
C GLY A 133 -4.07 18.62 -5.45
N GLY A 134 -5.12 17.93 -5.87
CA GLY A 134 -5.06 16.74 -6.72
C GLY A 134 -4.75 15.45 -5.94
N TRP A 135 -4.82 15.45 -4.60
CA TRP A 135 -4.55 14.29 -3.77
C TRP A 135 -5.77 13.86 -2.95
N GLY A 136 -6.13 12.59 -3.08
CA GLY A 136 -7.02 11.90 -2.15
C GLY A 136 -6.22 11.29 -1.00
N PHE A 137 -6.77 11.37 0.22
CA PHE A 137 -6.15 10.86 1.44
C PHE A 137 -7.06 9.85 2.10
N ALA A 138 -6.54 8.69 2.49
CA ALA A 138 -7.30 7.69 3.23
C ALA A 138 -6.43 7.03 4.32
N GLN A 139 -7.07 6.66 5.43
CA GLN A 139 -6.46 5.86 6.48
C GLN A 139 -7.30 4.64 6.76
N PHE A 140 -6.62 3.52 7.01
CA PHE A 140 -7.21 2.23 7.33
C PHE A 140 -6.57 1.66 8.59
N LYS A 141 -7.40 1.03 9.41
CA LYS A 141 -6.97 0.24 10.55
C LYS A 141 -7.65 -1.13 10.48
N ASP A 142 -6.86 -2.19 10.59
CA ASP A 142 -7.35 -3.57 10.49
C ASP A 142 -8.19 -3.82 9.23
N GLY A 143 -7.77 -3.23 8.09
CA GLY A 143 -8.43 -3.33 6.79
C GLY A 143 -9.69 -2.47 6.62
N ARG A 144 -10.12 -1.74 7.65
CA ARG A 144 -11.30 -0.87 7.61
C ARG A 144 -10.91 0.60 7.52
N PRO A 145 -11.63 1.42 6.75
CA PRO A 145 -11.36 2.84 6.71
C PRO A 145 -11.64 3.50 8.07
N ALA A 146 -10.84 4.50 8.41
CA ALA A 146 -11.12 5.38 9.53
C ALA A 146 -12.37 6.22 9.29
N ASP A 147 -12.86 6.89 10.32
CA ASP A 147 -14.03 7.73 10.22
C ASP A 147 -13.80 9.04 9.42
N GLU A 148 -14.87 9.72 9.11
CA GLU A 148 -14.85 10.98 8.37
C GLU A 148 -14.10 12.10 9.12
N ALA A 149 -14.19 12.14 10.45
CA ALA A 149 -13.55 13.17 11.26
C ALA A 149 -12.03 13.10 11.11
N LEU A 150 -11.46 11.90 11.15
CA LEU A 150 -10.02 11.70 10.93
C LEU A 150 -9.62 12.07 9.49
N HIS A 151 -10.38 11.65 8.48
CA HIS A 151 -10.06 11.96 7.08
C HIS A 151 -10.04 13.46 6.79
N LYS A 152 -10.87 14.27 7.47
CA LYS A 152 -10.86 15.73 7.36
C LYS A 152 -9.58 16.38 7.88
N THR A 153 -8.77 15.70 8.68
CA THR A 153 -7.50 16.23 9.21
C THR A 153 -6.30 16.02 8.27
N CYS A 154 -6.42 15.13 7.28
CA CYS A 154 -5.28 14.77 6.43
C CYS A 154 -4.79 15.95 5.58
N PHE A 155 -5.67 16.53 4.77
CA PHE A 155 -5.30 17.61 3.86
C PHE A 155 -4.78 18.88 4.57
N PRO A 156 -5.39 19.39 5.66
CA PRO A 156 -4.85 20.53 6.40
C PRO A 156 -3.40 20.38 6.86
N CYS A 157 -2.99 19.15 7.23
CA CYS A 157 -1.60 18.88 7.57
C CYS A 157 -0.71 18.87 6.31
N HIS A 158 -1.11 18.14 5.28
CA HIS A 158 -0.32 17.97 4.06
C HIS A 158 -0.17 19.25 3.24
N GLN A 159 -1.16 20.15 3.22
CA GLN A 159 -1.11 21.42 2.49
C GLN A 159 0.04 22.36 2.93
N SER A 160 0.66 22.11 4.09
CA SER A 160 1.81 22.88 4.56
C SER A 160 3.05 22.65 3.72
N PHE A 161 3.14 21.53 3.00
CA PHE A 161 4.31 21.15 2.20
C PHE A 161 4.05 21.20 0.68
N LYS A 162 3.67 22.37 0.18
CA LYS A 162 3.37 22.59 -1.24
C LYS A 162 4.55 22.36 -2.18
N ALA A 163 5.77 22.67 -1.73
CA ALA A 163 6.98 22.48 -2.54
C ALA A 163 7.25 21.01 -2.90
N GLY A 164 6.82 20.07 -2.06
CA GLY A 164 6.90 18.63 -2.30
C GLY A 164 5.61 18.03 -2.87
N ASP A 165 4.72 18.85 -3.45
CA ASP A 165 3.40 18.41 -3.91
C ASP A 165 2.63 17.67 -2.81
N LEU A 166 2.66 18.19 -1.58
CA LEU A 166 2.01 17.68 -0.37
C LEU A 166 2.60 16.35 0.15
N VAL A 167 3.73 15.86 -0.38
CA VAL A 167 4.35 14.58 -0.02
C VAL A 167 5.61 14.84 0.80
N PHE A 168 5.62 14.46 2.07
CA PHE A 168 6.76 14.65 2.99
C PHE A 168 7.89 13.63 2.77
N THR A 169 7.61 12.53 2.07
CA THR A 169 8.56 11.44 1.86
C THR A 169 9.64 11.81 0.85
N HIS A 170 10.88 11.48 1.17
CA HIS A 170 12.02 11.52 0.24
C HIS A 170 12.36 10.10 -0.24
N TYR A 171 12.85 9.99 -1.47
CA TYR A 171 13.33 8.70 -1.98
C TYR A 171 14.62 8.30 -1.26
N SER A 172 14.61 7.11 -0.66
CA SER A 172 15.77 6.50 -0.02
C SER A 172 16.02 5.14 -0.69
N PRO A 173 16.88 5.08 -1.70
CA PRO A 173 17.17 3.85 -2.45
C PRO A 173 17.83 2.77 -1.57
#